data_793632761d1f9a656413a18ad86c5374
#
_entry.id   793632761d1f9a656413a18ad86c5374
#
_cell.length_a   1.000
_cell.length_b   1.000
_cell.length_c   1.000
_cell.angle_alpha   90.00
_cell.angle_beta   90.00
_cell.angle_gamma   90.00
#
_symmetry.space_group_name_H-M   'P 1'
#
loop_
_entity.id
_entity.type
_entity.pdbx_description
1 polymer ?
#
loop_
_entity_poly.entity_id
_entity_poly.type
_entity_poly.pdbx_seq_one_letter_code
_entity_poly.pdbx_strand_id
1 'polypeptide(L)'
;IGASIIASDASFAFGAGLVTIVLQNEKNIPCHIMQSKSVSDNCTAIALGMGLGEIESLKLEEILQLNIPKVLDADIFYNPLIVKYLDENVVLTPHPKEFISLLKLTNIANISIEELQENRFLYVEKFCKIYPKVTLLLKGANVIISQNKNMYINTFGSQKLSKGGSGDILTGLISSLLAQG
;
A
#
# COMPACT_ATOMS: atom_id res chain seq x y z
N ILE A 1 -11.29 10.19 3.81
CA ILE A 1 -12.38 9.17 3.84
C ILE A 1 -12.75 8.65 2.46
N GLY A 2 -12.77 9.49 1.39
CA GLY A 2 -13.16 9.05 0.04
C GLY A 2 -12.29 7.92 -0.49
N ALA A 3 -10.97 8.03 -0.39
CA ALA A 3 -10.01 7.00 -0.79
C ALA A 3 -10.26 5.68 -0.05
N SER A 4 -10.48 5.75 1.28
CA SER A 4 -10.78 4.55 2.07
C SER A 4 -12.09 3.88 1.66
N ILE A 5 -13.13 4.65 1.29
CA ILE A 5 -14.39 4.11 0.78
C ILE A 5 -14.16 3.39 -0.57
N ILE A 6 -13.43 4.02 -1.50
CA ILE A 6 -13.12 3.41 -2.81
C ILE A 6 -12.36 2.09 -2.64
N ALA A 7 -11.35 2.06 -1.77
CA ALA A 7 -10.59 0.83 -1.48
C ALA A 7 -11.48 -0.24 -0.84
N SER A 8 -12.38 0.15 0.08
CA SER A 8 -13.30 -0.76 0.75
C SER A 8 -14.32 -1.36 -0.23
N ASP A 9 -14.91 -0.52 -1.09
CA ASP A 9 -15.84 -0.98 -2.14
C ASP A 9 -15.15 -1.98 -3.07
N ALA A 10 -13.92 -1.69 -3.50
CA ALA A 10 -13.13 -2.57 -4.36
C ALA A 10 -12.82 -3.90 -3.65
N SER A 11 -12.45 -3.86 -2.36
CA SER A 11 -12.16 -5.05 -1.57
C SER A 11 -13.40 -5.93 -1.41
N PHE A 12 -14.54 -5.32 -1.05
CA PHE A 12 -15.80 -6.04 -0.91
C PHE A 12 -16.26 -6.66 -2.23
N ALA A 13 -16.23 -5.89 -3.33
CA ALA A 13 -16.61 -6.37 -4.65
C ALA A 13 -15.70 -7.50 -5.17
N PHE A 14 -14.46 -7.59 -4.69
CA PHE A 14 -13.48 -8.60 -5.11
C PHE A 14 -13.44 -9.83 -4.18
N GLY A 15 -14.38 -9.94 -3.24
CA GLY A 15 -14.61 -11.18 -2.48
C GLY A 15 -14.21 -11.14 -1.00
N ALA A 16 -13.80 -9.99 -0.45
CA ALA A 16 -13.64 -9.89 1.00
C ALA A 16 -15.02 -10.04 1.68
N GLY A 17 -15.11 -10.96 2.65
CA GLY A 17 -16.38 -11.27 3.31
C GLY A 17 -16.91 -10.14 4.18
N LEU A 18 -16.01 -9.48 4.93
CA LEU A 18 -16.30 -8.30 5.75
C LEU A 18 -15.23 -7.24 5.52
N VAL A 19 -15.66 -6.01 5.35
CA VAL A 19 -14.74 -4.86 5.19
C VAL A 19 -15.08 -3.80 6.22
N THR A 20 -14.07 -3.35 6.96
CA THR A 20 -14.22 -2.36 8.02
C THR A 20 -13.26 -1.19 7.80
N ILE A 21 -13.78 0.05 7.85
CA ILE A 21 -12.95 1.24 7.91
C ILE A 21 -12.74 1.61 9.38
N VAL A 22 -11.48 1.75 9.79
CA VAL A 22 -11.12 2.23 11.12
C VAL A 22 -11.14 3.76 11.12
N LEU A 23 -12.03 4.35 11.92
CA LEU A 23 -12.26 5.79 11.99
C LEU A 23 -12.34 6.25 13.44
N GLN A 24 -11.75 7.40 13.76
CA GLN A 24 -11.86 8.00 15.10
C GLN A 24 -13.28 8.51 15.39
N ASN A 25 -13.96 9.03 14.37
CA ASN A 25 -15.32 9.55 14.47
C ASN A 25 -16.18 8.88 13.41
N GLU A 26 -17.42 8.58 13.75
CA GLU A 26 -18.41 8.05 12.81
C GLU A 26 -18.60 8.97 11.60
N LYS A 27 -18.70 8.35 10.44
CA LYS A 27 -18.94 9.00 9.15
C LYS A 27 -20.09 8.32 8.43
N ASN A 28 -20.74 9.05 7.56
CA ASN A 28 -21.70 8.47 6.65
C ASN A 28 -20.94 7.75 5.52
N ILE A 29 -21.00 6.42 5.53
CA ILE A 29 -20.34 5.54 4.54
C ILE A 29 -21.36 4.54 4.00
N PRO A 30 -21.07 3.84 2.87
CA PRO A 30 -21.95 2.81 2.33
C PRO A 30 -22.31 1.75 3.37
N CYS A 31 -23.57 1.32 3.38
CA CYS A 31 -24.12 0.44 4.43
C CYS A 31 -23.51 -0.97 4.46
N HIS A 32 -22.85 -1.42 3.40
CA HIS A 32 -22.15 -2.71 3.32
C HIS A 32 -20.72 -2.65 3.88
N ILE A 33 -20.22 -1.46 4.24
CA ILE A 33 -18.93 -1.26 4.87
C ILE A 33 -19.14 -0.98 6.35
N MET A 34 -18.42 -1.68 7.19
CA MET A 34 -18.48 -1.50 8.64
C MET A 34 -17.58 -0.35 9.10
N GLN A 35 -17.85 0.20 10.27
CA GLN A 35 -17.01 1.18 10.94
C GLN A 35 -16.55 0.65 12.30
N SER A 36 -15.31 0.93 12.66
CA SER A 36 -14.76 0.64 13.99
C SER A 36 -13.77 1.74 14.42
N LYS A 37 -13.48 1.82 15.70
CA LYS A 37 -12.42 2.70 16.26
C LYS A 37 -11.05 2.03 16.33
N SER A 38 -11.01 0.71 16.19
CA SER A 38 -9.80 -0.12 16.25
C SER A 38 -9.84 -1.23 15.23
N VAL A 39 -8.68 -1.82 14.93
CA VAL A 39 -8.58 -3.05 14.15
C VAL A 39 -9.20 -4.20 14.96
N SER A 40 -9.98 -5.04 14.29
CA SER A 40 -10.62 -6.21 14.93
C SER A 40 -9.60 -7.33 15.13
N ASP A 41 -9.75 -8.11 16.21
CA ASP A 41 -8.88 -9.26 16.53
C ASP A 41 -8.93 -10.36 15.46
N ASN A 42 -10.02 -10.47 14.72
CA ASN A 42 -10.19 -11.43 13.63
C ASN A 42 -9.85 -10.85 12.25
N CYS A 43 -9.17 -9.72 12.19
CA CYS A 43 -8.73 -9.10 10.95
C CYS A 43 -7.70 -10.00 10.23
N THR A 44 -7.91 -10.28 8.95
CA THR A 44 -7.05 -11.16 8.14
C THR A 44 -6.11 -10.40 7.20
N ALA A 45 -6.42 -9.15 6.86
CA ALA A 45 -5.54 -8.27 6.09
C ALA A 45 -5.85 -6.80 6.37
N ILE A 46 -4.86 -5.92 6.19
CA ILE A 46 -4.99 -4.47 6.39
C ILE A 46 -4.58 -3.74 5.12
N ALA A 47 -5.38 -2.74 4.73
CA ALA A 47 -4.99 -1.71 3.78
C ALA A 47 -4.74 -0.40 4.54
N LEU A 48 -3.57 0.23 4.36
CA LEU A 48 -3.15 1.38 5.14
C LEU A 48 -2.51 2.46 4.27
N GLY A 49 -2.88 3.71 4.51
CA GLY A 49 -2.26 4.88 3.88
C GLY A 49 -3.21 5.74 3.05
N MET A 50 -4.27 5.16 2.49
CA MET A 50 -5.23 5.88 1.65
C MET A 50 -6.03 6.88 2.47
N GLY A 51 -5.73 8.16 2.31
CA GLY A 51 -6.36 9.23 3.07
C GLY A 51 -6.13 9.11 4.58
N LEU A 52 -4.92 8.71 4.95
CA LEU A 52 -4.51 8.47 6.34
C LEU A 52 -4.62 9.74 7.20
N GLY A 53 -4.34 10.92 6.61
CA GLY A 53 -4.35 12.19 7.32
C GLY A 53 -3.35 12.20 8.49
N GLU A 54 -3.69 12.94 9.53
CA GLU A 54 -2.92 12.93 10.78
C GLU A 54 -3.33 11.74 11.64
N ILE A 55 -2.46 10.77 11.79
CA ILE A 55 -2.60 9.64 12.70
C ILE A 55 -1.56 9.76 13.82
N GLU A 56 -1.96 9.49 15.04
CA GLU A 56 -1.02 9.40 16.17
C GLU A 56 0.00 8.29 15.93
N SER A 57 1.29 8.60 16.13
CA SER A 57 2.39 7.65 15.87
C SER A 57 2.23 6.33 16.64
N LEU A 58 1.73 6.36 17.88
CA LEU A 58 1.49 5.18 18.69
C LEU A 58 0.43 4.26 18.06
N LYS A 59 -0.68 4.82 17.57
CA LYS A 59 -1.73 4.03 16.88
C LYS A 59 -1.24 3.45 15.56
N LEU A 60 -0.44 4.19 14.82
CA LEU A 60 0.17 3.69 13.61
C LEU A 60 1.12 2.53 13.91
N GLU A 61 1.94 2.66 14.94
CA GLU A 61 2.88 1.62 15.36
C GLU A 61 2.16 0.35 15.81
N GLU A 62 1.08 0.46 16.58
CA GLU A 62 0.22 -0.66 16.96
C GLU A 62 -0.32 -1.44 15.74
N ILE A 63 -0.77 -0.74 14.70
CA ILE A 63 -1.26 -1.37 13.46
C ILE A 63 -0.11 -2.04 12.68
N LEU A 64 1.03 -1.37 12.57
CA LEU A 64 2.18 -1.89 11.83
C LEU A 64 2.79 -3.15 12.50
N GLN A 65 2.72 -3.27 13.82
CA GLN A 65 3.21 -4.42 14.58
C GLN A 65 2.37 -5.68 14.42
N LEU A 66 1.11 -5.57 13.97
CA LEU A 66 0.26 -6.74 13.80
C LEU A 66 0.88 -7.73 12.80
N ASN A 67 0.97 -8.99 13.18
CA ASN A 67 1.52 -10.05 12.31
C ASN A 67 0.47 -10.59 11.34
N ILE A 68 -0.05 -9.71 10.49
CA ILE A 68 -1.02 -10.02 9.44
C ILE A 68 -0.63 -9.31 8.14
N PRO A 69 -1.01 -9.82 6.96
CA PRO A 69 -0.72 -9.19 5.68
C PRO A 69 -1.21 -7.74 5.60
N LYS A 70 -0.38 -6.86 5.04
CA LYS A 70 -0.67 -5.43 4.90
C LYS A 70 -0.37 -4.92 3.51
N VAL A 71 -1.27 -4.12 2.95
CA VAL A 71 -0.99 -3.28 1.78
C VAL A 71 -0.74 -1.86 2.26
N LEU A 72 0.42 -1.30 1.93
CA LEU A 72 0.80 0.06 2.25
C LEU A 72 0.80 0.90 0.97
N ASP A 73 0.01 1.98 0.95
CA ASP A 73 -0.15 2.87 -0.21
C ASP A 73 -0.23 4.35 0.22
N ALA A 74 -0.06 5.26 -0.71
CA ALA A 74 -0.29 6.69 -0.56
C ALA A 74 0.52 7.35 0.58
N ASP A 75 -0.17 8.05 1.51
CA ASP A 75 0.44 8.93 2.51
C ASP A 75 1.45 8.21 3.43
N ILE A 76 1.34 6.90 3.59
CA ILE A 76 2.21 6.12 4.47
C ILE A 76 3.68 6.16 4.02
N PHE A 77 3.96 6.35 2.72
CA PHE A 77 5.32 6.41 2.18
C PHE A 77 6.12 7.66 2.59
N TYR A 78 5.49 8.58 3.31
CA TYR A 78 6.16 9.76 3.88
C TYR A 78 6.41 9.60 5.38
N ASN A 79 5.96 8.50 6.00
CA ASN A 79 6.13 8.25 7.43
C ASN A 79 7.33 7.33 7.71
N PRO A 80 8.35 7.78 8.48
CA PRO A 80 9.55 6.99 8.73
C PRO A 80 9.32 5.72 9.56
N LEU A 81 8.19 5.61 10.27
CA LEU A 81 7.88 4.43 11.06
C LEU A 81 7.79 3.15 10.22
N ILE A 82 7.35 3.24 8.95
CA ILE A 82 7.19 2.05 8.10
C ILE A 82 8.47 1.26 7.92
N VAL A 83 9.64 1.93 7.96
CA VAL A 83 10.94 1.30 7.70
C VAL A 83 11.23 0.16 8.70
N LYS A 84 10.73 0.28 9.93
CA LYS A 84 10.91 -0.74 10.98
C LYS A 84 10.09 -2.02 10.74
N TYR A 85 9.06 -1.94 9.88
CA TYR A 85 8.03 -2.97 9.69
C TYR A 85 7.98 -3.51 8.26
N LEU A 86 9.06 -3.35 7.50
CA LEU A 86 9.20 -3.86 6.13
C LEU A 86 9.62 -5.35 6.17
N ASP A 87 8.64 -6.24 6.17
CA ASP A 87 8.81 -7.69 6.25
C ASP A 87 8.01 -8.45 5.17
N GLU A 88 7.91 -9.77 5.29
CA GLU A 88 7.18 -10.64 4.37
C GLU A 88 5.67 -10.44 4.32
N ASN A 89 5.10 -9.80 5.33
CA ASN A 89 3.67 -9.50 5.42
C ASN A 89 3.29 -8.18 4.70
N VAL A 90 4.28 -7.49 4.11
CA VAL A 90 4.07 -6.16 3.54
C VAL A 90 4.10 -6.16 2.03
N VAL A 91 3.03 -5.63 1.44
CA VAL A 91 2.93 -5.26 0.02
C VAL A 91 2.96 -3.73 -0.09
N LEU A 92 3.93 -3.20 -0.81
CA LEU A 92 4.08 -1.78 -1.08
C LEU A 92 3.60 -1.46 -2.50
N THR A 93 2.78 -0.43 -2.65
CA THR A 93 2.23 -0.01 -3.95
C THR A 93 2.56 1.43 -4.30
N PRO A 94 3.85 1.88 -4.22
CA PRO A 94 4.17 3.26 -4.47
C PRO A 94 4.04 3.66 -5.93
N HIS A 95 3.60 4.89 -6.19
CA HIS A 95 3.88 5.56 -7.45
C HIS A 95 5.32 6.15 -7.43
N PRO A 96 5.88 6.66 -8.56
CA PRO A 96 7.29 7.08 -8.60
C PRO A 96 7.71 8.07 -7.52
N LYS A 97 6.89 9.09 -7.19
CA LYS A 97 7.23 10.06 -6.14
C LYS A 97 7.24 9.45 -4.74
N GLU A 98 6.28 8.55 -4.45
CA GLU A 98 6.22 7.79 -3.20
C GLU A 98 7.42 6.86 -3.08
N PHE A 99 7.85 6.23 -4.18
CA PHE A 99 9.02 5.36 -4.18
C PHE A 99 10.31 6.13 -3.90
N ILE A 100 10.47 7.35 -4.44
CA ILE A 100 11.60 8.24 -4.09
C ILE A 100 11.60 8.54 -2.59
N SER A 101 10.44 8.85 -2.01
CA SER A 101 10.34 9.05 -0.56
C SER A 101 10.77 7.81 0.21
N LEU A 102 10.30 6.63 -0.19
CA LEU A 102 10.68 5.36 0.43
C LEU A 102 12.18 5.09 0.32
N LEU A 103 12.80 5.31 -0.85
CA LEU A 103 14.24 5.18 -1.04
C LEU A 103 15.03 6.11 -0.13
N LYS A 104 14.54 7.33 0.08
CA LYS A 104 15.15 8.30 1.01
C LYS A 104 14.99 7.87 2.46
N LEU A 105 13.80 7.45 2.88
CA LEU A 105 13.53 6.99 4.25
C LEU A 105 14.36 5.75 4.61
N THR A 106 14.60 4.87 3.65
CA THR A 106 15.40 3.66 3.82
C THR A 106 16.91 3.90 3.65
N ASN A 107 17.34 5.15 3.42
CA ASN A 107 18.73 5.52 3.13
C ASN A 107 19.36 4.79 1.94
N ILE A 108 18.55 4.31 0.98
CA ILE A 108 19.03 3.63 -0.23
C ILE A 108 19.49 4.62 -1.28
N ALA A 109 18.71 5.69 -1.50
CA ALA A 109 19.04 6.74 -2.47
C ALA A 109 18.26 8.03 -2.17
N ASN A 110 18.84 9.16 -2.57
CA ASN A 110 18.16 10.45 -2.63
C ASN A 110 18.30 10.99 -4.05
N ILE A 111 17.29 10.78 -4.86
CA ILE A 111 17.29 10.97 -6.32
C ILE A 111 16.13 11.83 -6.79
N SER A 112 16.22 12.35 -8.01
CA SER A 112 15.15 13.07 -8.68
C SER A 112 14.14 12.10 -9.34
N ILE A 113 13.01 12.64 -9.79
CA ILE A 113 12.01 11.85 -10.52
C ILE A 113 12.53 11.43 -11.90
N GLU A 114 13.31 12.29 -12.56
CA GLU A 114 13.92 12.04 -13.85
C GLU A 114 14.90 10.87 -13.73
N GLU A 115 15.79 10.92 -12.74
CA GLU A 115 16.76 9.85 -12.48
C GLU A 115 16.06 8.52 -12.17
N LEU A 116 14.96 8.53 -11.39
CA LEU A 116 14.19 7.32 -11.17
C LEU A 116 13.59 6.79 -12.48
N GLN A 117 13.00 7.64 -13.31
CA GLN A 117 12.37 7.22 -14.56
C GLN A 117 13.37 6.57 -15.54
N GLU A 118 14.59 7.07 -15.61
CA GLU A 118 15.66 6.52 -16.43
C GLU A 118 16.20 5.17 -15.89
N ASN A 119 16.14 4.98 -14.55
CA ASN A 119 16.81 3.87 -13.87
C ASN A 119 15.89 3.06 -12.96
N ARG A 120 14.61 2.91 -13.30
CA ARG A 120 13.59 2.25 -12.45
C ARG A 120 14.00 0.86 -11.98
N PHE A 121 14.53 0.04 -12.87
CA PHE A 121 14.97 -1.33 -12.57
C PHE A 121 16.10 -1.35 -11.55
N LEU A 122 17.09 -0.46 -11.73
CA LEU A 122 18.22 -0.34 -10.83
C LEU A 122 17.77 -0.03 -9.38
N TYR A 123 16.84 0.91 -9.22
CA TYR A 123 16.39 1.31 -7.89
C TYR A 123 15.44 0.29 -7.25
N VAL A 124 14.63 -0.40 -8.04
CA VAL A 124 13.85 -1.55 -7.55
C VAL A 124 14.80 -2.67 -7.10
N GLU A 125 15.83 -2.99 -7.88
CA GLU A 125 16.82 -4.00 -7.51
C GLU A 125 17.58 -3.63 -6.21
N LYS A 126 18.02 -2.37 -6.07
CA LYS A 126 18.67 -1.88 -4.85
C LYS A 126 17.77 -2.04 -3.63
N PHE A 127 16.48 -1.66 -3.75
CA PHE A 127 15.50 -1.81 -2.68
C PHE A 127 15.31 -3.27 -2.29
N CYS A 128 15.08 -4.14 -3.26
CA CYS A 128 14.81 -5.56 -3.05
C CYS A 128 16.02 -6.36 -2.54
N LYS A 129 17.24 -5.87 -2.76
CA LYS A 129 18.44 -6.45 -2.13
C LYS A 129 18.46 -6.25 -0.63
N ILE A 130 17.94 -5.11 -0.14
CA ILE A 130 17.89 -4.79 1.30
C ILE A 130 16.64 -5.37 1.95
N TYR A 131 15.51 -5.35 1.25
CA TYR A 131 14.21 -5.85 1.72
C TYR A 131 13.71 -7.01 0.83
N PRO A 132 14.40 -8.16 0.79
CA PRO A 132 14.09 -9.23 -0.16
C PRO A 132 12.75 -9.91 0.06
N LYS A 133 12.19 -9.82 1.26
CA LYS A 133 10.91 -10.44 1.63
C LYS A 133 9.69 -9.56 1.34
N VAL A 134 9.90 -8.25 1.22
CA VAL A 134 8.84 -7.30 0.92
C VAL A 134 8.37 -7.48 -0.51
N THR A 135 7.06 -7.46 -0.73
CA THR A 135 6.51 -7.36 -2.08
C THR A 135 6.42 -5.88 -2.48
N LEU A 136 7.16 -5.48 -3.49
CA LEU A 136 7.11 -4.13 -4.05
C LEU A 136 6.40 -4.13 -5.40
N LEU A 137 5.38 -3.31 -5.56
CA LEU A 137 4.68 -3.02 -6.81
C LEU A 137 4.88 -1.55 -7.16
N LEU A 138 5.90 -1.23 -7.97
CA LEU A 138 6.16 0.14 -8.44
C LEU A 138 5.20 0.49 -9.57
N LYS A 139 4.25 1.38 -9.28
CA LYS A 139 3.25 1.87 -10.26
C LYS A 139 3.91 2.66 -11.41
N GLY A 140 3.30 2.66 -12.58
CA GLY A 140 3.76 3.39 -13.78
C GLY A 140 3.26 2.75 -15.06
N ALA A 141 3.71 3.23 -16.22
CA ALA A 141 3.30 2.71 -17.54
C ALA A 141 3.58 1.21 -17.68
N ASN A 142 4.75 0.76 -17.21
CA ASN A 142 5.09 -0.64 -17.04
C ASN A 142 5.25 -0.88 -15.54
N VAL A 143 4.31 -1.55 -14.93
CA VAL A 143 4.37 -1.87 -13.50
C VAL A 143 5.47 -2.87 -13.26
N ILE A 144 6.33 -2.60 -12.28
CA ILE A 144 7.40 -3.51 -11.86
C ILE A 144 6.98 -4.12 -10.53
N ILE A 145 6.89 -5.43 -10.48
CA ILE A 145 6.61 -6.18 -9.24
C ILE A 145 7.87 -6.94 -8.85
N SER A 146 8.28 -6.83 -7.61
CA SER A 146 9.44 -7.57 -7.11
C SER A 146 9.15 -8.22 -5.77
N GLN A 147 9.54 -9.48 -5.63
CA GLN A 147 9.47 -10.27 -4.40
C GLN A 147 10.50 -11.40 -4.44
N ASN A 148 11.14 -11.71 -3.32
CA ASN A 148 12.04 -12.85 -3.18
C ASN A 148 13.12 -12.92 -4.29
N LYS A 149 13.70 -11.77 -4.67
CA LYS A 149 14.69 -11.60 -5.74
C LYS A 149 14.16 -11.85 -7.17
N ASN A 150 12.87 -12.16 -7.33
CA ASN A 150 12.23 -12.23 -8.64
C ASN A 150 11.67 -10.85 -9.00
N MET A 151 11.74 -10.53 -10.29
CA MET A 151 11.19 -9.30 -10.83
C MET A 151 10.27 -9.62 -12.00
N TYR A 152 9.05 -9.08 -11.96
CA TYR A 152 8.03 -9.24 -12.99
C TYR A 152 7.67 -7.88 -13.56
N ILE A 153 7.42 -7.83 -14.86
CA ILE A 153 7.03 -6.60 -15.55
C ILE A 153 5.65 -6.82 -16.14
N ASN A 154 4.69 -6.00 -15.73
CA ASN A 154 3.40 -5.95 -16.38
C ASN A 154 3.42 -4.84 -17.45
N THR A 155 3.38 -5.24 -18.71
CA THR A 155 3.34 -4.34 -19.87
C THR A 155 1.91 -3.99 -20.29
N PHE A 156 0.91 -4.65 -19.72
CA PHE A 156 -0.50 -4.35 -19.96
C PHE A 156 -0.91 -3.14 -19.14
N GLY A 157 -0.97 -2.00 -19.77
CA GLY A 157 -1.38 -0.73 -19.15
C GLY A 157 -2.31 0.06 -20.06
N SER A 158 -3.08 0.96 -19.48
CA SER A 158 -3.92 1.89 -20.23
C SER A 158 -3.87 3.26 -19.56
N GLN A 159 -3.81 4.32 -20.37
CA GLN A 159 -3.94 5.69 -19.88
C GLN A 159 -5.28 5.93 -19.16
N LYS A 160 -6.30 5.11 -19.44
CA LYS A 160 -7.60 5.16 -18.76
C LYS A 160 -7.49 4.88 -17.25
N LEU A 161 -6.44 4.18 -16.80
CA LEU A 161 -6.16 3.92 -15.40
C LEU A 161 -5.46 5.11 -14.69
N SER A 162 -4.98 6.09 -15.45
CA SER A 162 -4.34 7.30 -14.91
C SER A 162 -5.38 8.34 -14.46
N LYS A 163 -6.20 7.97 -13.48
CA LYS A 163 -7.22 8.82 -12.87
C LYS A 163 -7.28 8.65 -11.36
N GLY A 164 -7.84 9.64 -10.67
CA GLY A 164 -8.05 9.56 -9.22
C GLY A 164 -8.85 8.33 -8.81
N GLY A 165 -8.47 7.70 -7.72
CA GLY A 165 -9.11 6.50 -7.20
C GLY A 165 -8.57 5.17 -7.76
N SER A 166 -7.81 5.17 -8.88
CA SER A 166 -7.28 3.91 -9.43
C SER A 166 -6.29 3.22 -8.49
N GLY A 167 -5.48 3.98 -7.75
CA GLY A 167 -4.60 3.46 -6.70
C GLY A 167 -5.41 2.84 -5.55
N ASP A 168 -6.46 3.55 -5.11
CA ASP A 168 -7.32 3.06 -4.03
C ASP A 168 -8.02 1.74 -4.41
N ILE A 169 -8.49 1.63 -5.66
CA ILE A 169 -9.05 0.38 -6.21
C ILE A 169 -8.01 -0.74 -6.18
N LEU A 170 -6.79 -0.47 -6.66
CA LEU A 170 -5.70 -1.46 -6.66
C LEU A 170 -5.40 -1.95 -5.24
N THR A 171 -5.32 -1.03 -4.29
CA THR A 171 -5.10 -1.35 -2.88
C THR A 171 -6.23 -2.21 -2.31
N GLY A 172 -7.49 -1.90 -2.64
CA GLY A 172 -8.64 -2.71 -2.27
C GLY A 172 -8.61 -4.12 -2.85
N LEU A 173 -8.25 -4.27 -4.14
CA LEU A 173 -8.11 -5.58 -4.79
C LEU A 173 -7.02 -6.43 -4.13
N ILE A 174 -5.84 -5.84 -3.90
CA ILE A 174 -4.72 -6.56 -3.26
C ILE A 174 -5.08 -6.96 -1.83
N SER A 175 -5.68 -6.06 -1.03
CA SER A 175 -6.08 -6.38 0.34
C SER A 175 -7.13 -7.48 0.40
N SER A 176 -8.06 -7.51 -0.57
CA SER A 176 -9.04 -8.60 -0.68
C SER A 176 -8.39 -9.95 -0.96
N LEU A 177 -7.41 -10.01 -1.87
CA LEU A 177 -6.65 -11.23 -2.16
C LEU A 177 -5.88 -11.71 -0.92
N LEU A 178 -5.19 -10.81 -0.23
CA LEU A 178 -4.46 -11.13 1.00
C LEU A 178 -5.38 -11.62 2.12
N ALA A 179 -6.61 -11.13 2.18
CA ALA A 179 -7.59 -11.55 3.19
C ALA A 179 -8.16 -12.95 2.93
N GLN A 180 -8.11 -13.41 1.70
CA GLN A 180 -8.61 -14.72 1.26
C GLN A 180 -7.54 -15.83 1.36
N GLY A 181 -6.26 -15.51 1.51
CA GLY A 181 -5.11 -16.42 1.63
C GLY A 181 -4.39 -16.65 0.33
#